data_79e043ddc1abda7150202f8dd68fc903
#
_entry.id   79e043ddc1abda7150202f8dd68fc903
#
_cell.length_a   1.000
_cell.length_b   1.000
_cell.length_c   1.000
_cell.angle_alpha   90.00
_cell.angle_beta   90.00
_cell.angle_gamma   90.00
#
_symmetry.space_group_name_H-M   'P 1'
#
loop_
_entity.id
_entity.type
_entity.pdbx_description
1 polymer ?
#
loop_
_entity_poly.entity_id
_entity_poly.type
_entity_poly.pdbx_seq_one_letter_code
_entity_poly.pdbx_strand_id
1 'polypeptide(L)'
;MSAVPSGAPAQDHGRYGSGPDRRGAGSPGPVGAGQLPDGLVAVVKRDCPTCVLVEPVLRGLGAAVWCQDDPTWFDHDDTALELSHRLGVETVPTLLRIEHGVETARTVGWSREQWQVLTGVPGLGEGLPEHRPGCGSLSVDPVRIDALEARYGGSRLASRRIELADLEDEHEALFDRGWTDGLPVVPPTPERVLRMLRGTTRDPGEVVAVVPPDLVPCTVEKVAVNAVLAGCLPEYLPVVLAALEAACAEEFALHGVLATTHFAGPVVVVNGPVATRIGMNSGVNALGQGNRANATIGRALQLVVRNVGGGRPGEVDRATLGNPGKTGFCFAEREQGSPFAPLAADRGVPGNAVTVFAGSGVQPVVDQLSRDPESLARSFAACLRVNAHPKLPMAFDAMLVVSPEHGRVLREAGWDRVRLLAELDGLLRLPAGELVRGAGGMAEGLPPGVAADDVPKFRPGGLLVAHAGGDAGLFSAIVGGWVGGETGSTPVTREVRA
;
A
#
# COMPACT_ATOMS: atom_id res chain seq x y z
N MET A 1 27.17 8.36 -44.71
CA MET A 1 28.10 9.50 -44.76
C MET A 1 27.26 10.77 -44.64
N SER A 2 27.29 11.42 -43.50
CA SER A 2 27.16 12.85 -43.28
C SER A 2 27.12 13.06 -41.77
N ALA A 3 28.10 13.77 -41.25
CA ALA A 3 28.37 14.06 -39.86
C ALA A 3 27.41 15.12 -39.30
N VAL A 4 27.06 15.01 -38.05
CA VAL A 4 26.39 16.04 -37.24
C VAL A 4 27.43 16.64 -36.29
N PRO A 5 27.56 17.98 -36.21
CA PRO A 5 28.56 18.61 -35.34
C PRO A 5 28.10 18.69 -33.88
N SER A 6 29.07 18.44 -33.00
CA SER A 6 29.04 18.71 -31.54
C SER A 6 29.19 20.19 -31.27
N GLY A 7 28.51 20.70 -30.24
CA GLY A 7 28.86 21.97 -29.63
C GLY A 7 27.70 22.74 -29.02
N ALA A 8 27.52 22.63 -27.71
CA ALA A 8 26.84 23.67 -26.92
C ALA A 8 27.72 24.03 -25.71
N PRO A 9 27.88 25.31 -25.41
CA PRO A 9 28.82 25.77 -24.38
C PRO A 9 28.26 25.71 -22.97
N ALA A 10 29.16 25.43 -22.02
CA ALA A 10 28.92 25.52 -20.60
C ALA A 10 28.58 26.97 -20.20
N GLN A 11 27.49 27.14 -19.45
CA GLN A 11 27.19 28.41 -18.78
C GLN A 11 27.72 28.41 -17.35
N ASP A 12 28.58 29.38 -17.13
CA ASP A 12 29.22 29.77 -15.88
C ASP A 12 28.15 30.38 -14.92
N HIS A 13 27.91 29.75 -13.77
CA HIS A 13 27.04 30.30 -12.73
C HIS A 13 27.88 31.10 -11.73
N GLY A 14 27.83 32.41 -11.93
CA GLY A 14 28.41 33.43 -11.05
C GLY A 14 27.92 33.32 -9.62
N ARG A 15 28.88 33.51 -8.71
CA ARG A 15 28.71 33.65 -7.26
C ARG A 15 27.86 34.89 -6.94
N TYR A 16 26.76 34.69 -6.23
CA TYR A 16 26.04 35.78 -5.56
C TYR A 16 26.49 35.91 -4.11
N GLY A 17 26.82 37.18 -3.76
CA GLY A 17 27.38 37.61 -2.52
C GLY A 17 26.36 37.56 -1.36
N SER A 18 26.94 37.39 -0.19
CA SER A 18 26.32 37.46 1.12
C SER A 18 25.67 38.83 1.39
N GLY A 19 24.35 38.86 1.56
CA GLY A 19 23.58 39.98 2.11
C GLY A 19 23.37 39.82 3.63
N PRO A 20 23.10 40.92 4.37
CA PRO A 20 23.23 40.93 5.83
C PRO A 20 22.13 40.23 6.60
N ASP A 21 22.58 39.53 7.63
CA ASP A 21 21.88 38.86 8.72
C ASP A 21 20.74 39.73 9.32
N ARG A 22 19.47 39.35 9.05
CA ARG A 22 18.32 39.87 9.81
C ARG A 22 17.94 38.82 10.85
N ARG A 23 18.49 38.95 12.03
CA ARG A 23 17.99 38.28 13.23
C ARG A 23 16.63 38.87 13.57
N GLY A 24 15.56 38.15 13.20
CA GLY A 24 14.18 38.40 13.57
C GLY A 24 13.73 37.43 14.64
N ALA A 25 13.15 37.97 15.67
CA ALA A 25 12.42 37.41 16.82
C ALA A 25 12.27 35.87 16.85
N GLY A 26 12.94 35.25 17.81
CA GLY A 26 12.87 33.82 18.07
C GLY A 26 11.43 33.37 18.34
N SER A 27 10.95 32.39 17.56
CA SER A 27 9.83 31.57 17.95
C SER A 27 10.16 30.89 19.29
N PRO A 28 9.23 30.82 20.27
CA PRO A 28 9.49 30.12 21.50
C PRO A 28 9.78 28.65 21.16
N GLY A 29 10.93 28.18 21.60
CA GLY A 29 11.33 26.77 21.42
C GLY A 29 10.36 25.83 22.13
N PRO A 30 10.34 24.52 21.74
CA PRO A 30 9.41 23.55 22.30
C PRO A 30 9.53 23.47 23.83
N VAL A 31 8.40 23.61 24.52
CA VAL A 31 8.33 23.46 25.99
C VAL A 31 8.66 22.00 26.33
N GLY A 32 9.87 21.74 26.79
CA GLY A 32 10.26 20.42 27.28
C GLY A 32 9.46 20.04 28.53
N ALA A 33 9.22 18.74 28.78
CA ALA A 33 8.55 18.24 29.98
C ALA A 33 9.19 18.69 31.30
N GLY A 34 10.36 19.31 31.28
CA GLY A 34 11.07 19.91 32.44
C GLY A 34 10.74 21.39 32.70
N GLN A 35 9.70 21.96 32.09
CA GLN A 35 9.38 23.39 32.21
C GLN A 35 8.00 23.68 32.82
N LEU A 36 7.27 22.66 33.32
CA LEU A 36 6.05 22.93 34.07
C LEU A 36 6.37 23.56 35.42
N PRO A 37 5.69 24.65 35.82
CA PRO A 37 5.87 25.22 37.14
C PRO A 37 5.40 24.23 38.19
N ASP A 38 6.14 24.18 39.32
CA ASP A 38 5.67 23.44 40.49
C ASP A 38 4.39 24.10 41.03
N GLY A 39 3.47 23.26 41.51
CA GLY A 39 2.20 23.70 42.03
C GLY A 39 1.01 23.18 41.23
N LEU A 40 -0.01 24.01 41.07
CA LEU A 40 -1.23 23.66 40.36
C LEU A 40 -1.14 24.09 38.90
N VAL A 41 -1.37 23.12 38.01
CA VAL A 41 -1.42 23.32 36.57
C VAL A 41 -2.81 22.88 36.07
N ALA A 42 -3.45 23.67 35.24
CA ALA A 42 -4.70 23.31 34.64
C ALA A 42 -4.68 23.41 33.11
N VAL A 43 -5.40 22.50 32.45
CA VAL A 43 -5.68 22.56 31.02
C VAL A 43 -7.17 22.76 30.82
N VAL A 44 -7.51 23.78 30.06
CA VAL A 44 -8.90 24.20 29.81
C VAL A 44 -9.16 24.47 28.36
N LYS A 45 -10.46 24.60 28.00
CA LYS A 45 -10.93 25.03 26.69
C LYS A 45 -12.07 26.03 26.92
N ARG A 46 -12.05 27.19 26.22
CA ARG A 46 -13.08 28.20 26.36
C ARG A 46 -14.43 27.71 25.85
N ASP A 47 -14.42 26.93 24.78
CA ASP A 47 -15.60 26.22 24.27
C ASP A 47 -15.94 24.97 25.09
N CYS A 48 -15.91 25.10 26.42
CA CYS A 48 -16.29 24.05 27.37
C CYS A 48 -17.06 24.67 28.53
N PRO A 49 -18.37 24.40 28.68
CA PRO A 49 -19.17 24.97 29.75
C PRO A 49 -18.66 24.66 31.16
N THR A 50 -18.01 23.53 31.35
CA THR A 50 -17.41 23.17 32.65
C THR A 50 -16.14 23.97 32.91
N CYS A 51 -15.31 24.24 31.89
CA CYS A 51 -14.13 25.08 32.01
C CYS A 51 -14.51 26.52 32.37
N VAL A 52 -15.55 27.07 31.71
CA VAL A 52 -16.09 28.40 32.04
C VAL A 52 -16.64 28.44 33.48
N LEU A 53 -17.33 27.39 33.92
CA LEU A 53 -17.85 27.30 35.27
C LEU A 53 -16.76 27.38 36.36
N VAL A 54 -15.60 26.74 36.12
CA VAL A 54 -14.51 26.66 37.11
C VAL A 54 -13.48 27.78 36.96
N GLU A 55 -13.63 28.69 35.97
CA GLU A 55 -12.70 29.82 35.77
C GLU A 55 -12.43 30.62 37.05
N PRO A 56 -13.47 31.07 37.84
CA PRO A 56 -13.22 31.83 39.03
C PRO A 56 -12.44 31.03 40.11
N VAL A 57 -12.63 29.73 40.14
CA VAL A 57 -11.91 28.83 41.06
C VAL A 57 -10.45 28.74 40.67
N LEU A 58 -10.15 28.54 39.39
CA LEU A 58 -8.78 28.44 38.89
C LEU A 58 -8.01 29.75 39.14
N ARG A 59 -8.64 30.91 38.88
CA ARG A 59 -8.03 32.22 39.16
C ARG A 59 -7.80 32.42 40.67
N GLY A 60 -8.74 31.99 41.53
CA GLY A 60 -8.59 32.08 42.96
C GLY A 60 -7.49 31.16 43.53
N LEU A 61 -7.23 30.05 42.88
CA LEU A 61 -6.17 29.11 43.24
C LEU A 61 -4.75 29.58 42.81
N GLY A 62 -4.64 30.55 41.92
CA GLY A 62 -3.40 30.93 41.30
C GLY A 62 -2.75 29.80 40.47
N ALA A 63 -3.57 28.91 39.92
CA ALA A 63 -3.09 27.83 39.08
C ALA A 63 -2.52 28.39 37.78
N ALA A 64 -1.45 27.79 37.25
CA ALA A 64 -0.96 28.05 35.93
C ALA A 64 -1.90 27.35 34.92
N VAL A 65 -2.58 28.12 34.08
CA VAL A 65 -3.65 27.60 33.22
C VAL A 65 -3.31 27.72 31.75
N TRP A 66 -3.33 26.58 31.04
CA TRP A 66 -3.15 26.49 29.60
C TRP A 66 -4.51 26.35 28.89
N CYS A 67 -4.75 27.20 27.89
CA CYS A 67 -5.99 27.18 27.11
C CYS A 67 -5.77 26.63 25.70
N GLN A 68 -6.60 25.67 25.30
CA GLN A 68 -6.47 24.95 24.03
C GLN A 68 -7.02 25.70 22.80
N ASP A 69 -7.91 26.66 23.00
CA ASP A 69 -8.69 27.30 21.91
C ASP A 69 -8.75 28.84 21.98
N ASP A 70 -8.26 29.45 23.05
CA ASP A 70 -8.22 30.92 23.20
C ASP A 70 -6.97 31.35 23.99
N PRO A 71 -5.90 31.80 23.29
CA PRO A 71 -4.64 32.19 23.94
C PRO A 71 -4.77 33.46 24.81
N THR A 72 -5.92 34.14 24.74
CA THR A 72 -6.15 35.38 25.49
C THR A 72 -6.93 35.17 26.79
N TRP A 73 -7.50 33.98 27.01
CA TRP A 73 -8.34 33.72 28.15
C TRP A 73 -7.59 33.53 29.46
N PHE A 74 -6.43 32.89 29.38
CA PHE A 74 -5.48 32.71 30.49
C PHE A 74 -4.05 33.04 30.06
N ASP A 75 -3.09 32.99 31.03
CA ASP A 75 -1.73 33.44 30.79
C ASP A 75 -0.87 32.50 29.94
N HIS A 76 -1.32 31.25 29.73
CA HIS A 76 -0.57 30.28 28.96
C HIS A 76 -1.39 29.75 27.76
N ASP A 77 -0.69 29.72 26.61
CA ASP A 77 -1.24 29.26 25.33
C ASP A 77 -0.92 27.78 25.08
N ASP A 78 -1.93 26.98 24.80
CA ASP A 78 -1.81 25.61 24.28
C ASP A 78 -2.64 25.40 23.01
N THR A 79 -2.80 26.45 22.21
CA THR A 79 -3.53 26.32 20.92
C THR A 79 -2.82 25.39 19.94
N ALA A 80 -1.50 25.20 20.08
CA ALA A 80 -0.71 24.19 19.39
C ALA A 80 -0.94 22.75 19.92
N LEU A 81 -1.63 22.61 21.06
CA LEU A 81 -1.95 21.35 21.75
C LEU A 81 -0.72 20.51 22.16
N GLU A 82 0.46 21.12 22.23
CA GLU A 82 1.70 20.41 22.57
C GLU A 82 1.66 19.89 24.00
N LEU A 83 1.30 20.75 24.95
CA LEU A 83 1.23 20.36 26.35
C LEU A 83 0.15 19.33 26.59
N SER A 84 -1.05 19.56 26.07
CA SER A 84 -2.18 18.63 26.19
C SER A 84 -1.86 17.26 25.62
N HIS A 85 -1.17 17.20 24.47
CA HIS A 85 -0.76 15.93 23.85
C HIS A 85 0.30 15.21 24.69
N ARG A 86 1.34 15.92 25.13
CA ARG A 86 2.42 15.34 25.96
C ARG A 86 1.96 14.82 27.30
N LEU A 87 0.99 15.50 27.94
CA LEU A 87 0.41 15.11 29.22
C LEU A 87 -0.74 14.08 29.09
N GLY A 88 -1.12 13.69 27.87
CA GLY A 88 -2.23 12.79 27.61
C GLY A 88 -3.55 13.32 28.18
N VAL A 89 -3.85 14.60 27.97
CA VAL A 89 -5.09 15.22 28.43
C VAL A 89 -6.24 14.83 27.51
N GLU A 90 -7.12 13.94 27.98
CA GLU A 90 -8.27 13.46 27.20
C GLU A 90 -9.54 14.29 27.47
N THR A 91 -9.63 14.92 28.65
CA THR A 91 -10.82 15.66 29.11
C THR A 91 -10.38 17.01 29.67
N VAL A 92 -11.17 18.06 29.44
CA VAL A 92 -10.98 19.39 30.04
C VAL A 92 -12.25 19.80 30.84
N PRO A 93 -12.09 20.53 31.96
CA PRO A 93 -10.85 20.91 32.61
C PRO A 93 -10.14 19.69 33.19
N THR A 94 -8.81 19.67 33.09
CA THR A 94 -7.94 18.78 33.85
C THR A 94 -7.10 19.64 34.80
N LEU A 95 -7.11 19.33 36.09
CA LEU A 95 -6.28 19.97 37.09
C LEU A 95 -5.22 18.98 37.58
N LEU A 96 -3.97 19.43 37.59
CA LEU A 96 -2.78 18.63 37.90
C LEU A 96 -2.03 19.25 39.08
N ARG A 97 -1.40 18.42 39.89
CA ARG A 97 -0.36 18.82 40.83
C ARG A 97 1.01 18.43 40.27
N ILE A 98 1.88 19.41 40.16
CA ILE A 98 3.26 19.24 39.68
C ILE A 98 4.21 19.47 40.83
N GLU A 99 5.14 18.56 41.08
CA GLU A 99 6.20 18.65 42.09
C GLU A 99 7.52 18.24 41.46
N HIS A 100 8.51 19.14 41.50
CA HIS A 100 9.83 18.97 40.89
C HIS A 100 9.72 18.66 39.37
N GLY A 101 8.75 19.31 38.69
CA GLY A 101 8.51 19.13 37.28
C GLY A 101 7.80 17.80 36.90
N VAL A 102 7.36 17.02 37.89
CA VAL A 102 6.66 15.73 37.70
C VAL A 102 5.22 15.82 38.17
N GLU A 103 4.30 15.25 37.39
CA GLU A 103 2.91 15.12 37.80
C GLU A 103 2.76 14.11 38.95
N THR A 104 2.21 14.57 40.08
CA THR A 104 1.99 13.74 41.26
C THR A 104 0.53 13.39 41.45
N ALA A 105 -0.41 14.19 40.94
CA ALA A 105 -1.84 13.93 40.99
C ALA A 105 -2.59 14.66 39.88
N ARG A 106 -3.74 14.09 39.45
CA ARG A 106 -4.67 14.76 38.52
C ARG A 106 -6.13 14.49 38.88
N THR A 107 -6.96 15.42 38.44
CA THR A 107 -8.42 15.25 38.43
C THR A 107 -8.99 15.84 37.13
N VAL A 108 -10.06 15.22 36.62
CA VAL A 108 -10.68 15.59 35.33
C VAL A 108 -12.13 16.02 35.52
N GLY A 109 -12.57 17.02 34.75
CA GLY A 109 -13.88 17.66 34.99
C GLY A 109 -13.88 18.46 36.28
N TRP A 110 -15.07 18.76 36.77
CA TRP A 110 -15.28 19.41 38.07
C TRP A 110 -15.90 18.43 39.06
N SER A 111 -15.19 18.17 40.14
CA SER A 111 -15.68 17.52 41.35
C SER A 111 -15.16 18.28 42.55
N ARG A 112 -16.05 18.90 43.33
CA ARG A 112 -15.63 19.72 44.48
C ARG A 112 -14.74 18.92 45.43
N GLU A 113 -15.13 17.72 45.78
CA GLU A 113 -14.39 16.83 46.67
C GLU A 113 -12.97 16.55 46.12
N GLN A 114 -12.87 16.11 44.87
CA GLN A 114 -11.57 15.77 44.28
C GLN A 114 -10.66 16.99 44.16
N TRP A 115 -11.24 18.15 43.79
CA TRP A 115 -10.47 19.39 43.70
C TRP A 115 -10.01 19.87 45.09
N GLN A 116 -10.84 19.75 46.14
CA GLN A 116 -10.44 20.05 47.50
C GLN A 116 -9.31 19.14 47.98
N VAL A 117 -9.39 17.83 47.72
CA VAL A 117 -8.32 16.88 48.06
C VAL A 117 -7.04 17.21 47.34
N LEU A 118 -7.10 17.49 46.02
CA LEU A 118 -5.91 17.77 45.21
C LEU A 118 -5.28 19.12 45.58
N THR A 119 -6.08 20.15 45.89
CA THR A 119 -5.60 21.50 46.18
C THR A 119 -5.26 21.72 47.66
N GLY A 120 -5.87 20.95 48.55
CA GLY A 120 -5.80 21.17 50.01
C GLY A 120 -6.60 22.37 50.49
N VAL A 121 -7.46 22.97 49.66
CA VAL A 121 -8.26 24.16 50.00
C VAL A 121 -9.69 23.74 50.38
N PRO A 122 -10.09 23.86 51.62
CA PRO A 122 -11.47 23.57 52.06
C PRO A 122 -12.45 24.64 51.57
N GLY A 123 -13.71 24.24 51.29
CA GLY A 123 -14.74 25.17 50.80
C GLY A 123 -14.59 25.62 49.37
N LEU A 124 -13.70 24.99 48.61
CA LEU A 124 -13.43 25.37 47.23
C LEU A 124 -14.69 25.26 46.34
N GLY A 125 -14.97 26.29 45.56
CA GLY A 125 -16.12 26.32 44.65
C GLY A 125 -17.47 26.38 45.36
N GLU A 126 -17.57 27.00 46.53
CA GLU A 126 -18.83 27.24 47.21
C GLU A 126 -19.80 27.97 46.26
N GLY A 127 -21.02 27.46 46.13
CA GLY A 127 -22.01 27.98 45.17
C GLY A 127 -22.00 27.30 43.77
N LEU A 128 -20.99 26.51 43.48
CA LEU A 128 -21.00 25.67 42.28
C LEU A 128 -21.67 24.32 42.52
N PRO A 129 -22.15 23.61 41.51
CA PRO A 129 -22.62 22.23 41.67
C PRO A 129 -21.52 21.34 42.25
N GLU A 130 -21.88 20.26 42.92
CA GLU A 130 -20.89 19.36 43.54
C GLU A 130 -20.02 18.64 42.48
N HIS A 131 -20.61 18.34 41.35
CA HIS A 131 -19.96 17.64 40.26
C HIS A 131 -20.48 18.16 38.91
N ARG A 132 -19.57 18.25 37.92
CA ARG A 132 -19.91 18.45 36.52
C ARG A 132 -18.85 17.76 35.62
N PRO A 133 -19.27 16.88 34.67
CA PRO A 133 -18.34 16.22 33.79
C PRO A 133 -17.63 17.25 32.90
N GLY A 134 -16.41 16.92 32.49
CA GLY A 134 -15.63 17.71 31.56
C GLY A 134 -16.11 17.50 30.11
N CYS A 135 -15.44 18.20 29.20
CA CYS A 135 -15.61 18.05 27.74
C CYS A 135 -14.36 17.36 27.17
N GLY A 136 -14.49 16.76 26.00
CA GLY A 136 -13.33 16.19 25.29
C GLY A 136 -12.27 17.27 25.00
N SER A 137 -11.01 16.92 25.25
CA SER A 137 -9.85 17.74 24.89
C SER A 137 -9.66 17.80 23.38
N LEU A 138 -9.15 18.91 22.87
CA LEU A 138 -8.79 19.03 21.44
C LEU A 138 -7.60 18.14 21.06
N SER A 139 -6.78 17.70 22.01
CA SER A 139 -5.65 16.80 21.77
C SER A 139 -6.03 15.37 21.41
N VAL A 140 -7.27 14.96 21.72
CA VAL A 140 -7.80 13.64 21.32
C VAL A 140 -8.83 13.72 20.20
N ASP A 141 -8.99 14.89 19.57
CA ASP A 141 -9.84 15.07 18.39
C ASP A 141 -9.32 14.18 17.25
N PRO A 142 -10.17 13.28 16.68
CA PRO A 142 -9.77 12.39 15.58
C PRO A 142 -9.18 13.10 14.36
N VAL A 143 -9.54 14.37 14.13
CA VAL A 143 -9.01 15.17 13.01
C VAL A 143 -7.58 15.65 13.30
N ARG A 144 -7.21 15.84 14.58
CA ARG A 144 -5.95 16.47 15.02
C ARG A 144 -4.93 15.48 15.54
N ILE A 145 -5.36 14.34 16.08
CA ILE A 145 -4.49 13.40 16.79
C ILE A 145 -3.31 12.90 15.94
N ASP A 146 -3.53 12.67 14.65
CA ASP A 146 -2.47 12.21 13.74
C ASP A 146 -1.39 13.29 13.55
N ALA A 147 -1.79 14.55 13.44
CA ALA A 147 -0.87 15.68 13.31
C ALA A 147 -0.09 15.94 14.60
N LEU A 148 -0.75 15.78 15.76
CA LEU A 148 -0.11 15.93 17.06
C LEU A 148 0.91 14.79 17.31
N GLU A 149 0.55 13.56 16.97
CA GLU A 149 1.45 12.42 17.05
C GLU A 149 2.67 12.59 16.12
N ALA A 150 2.45 13.08 14.90
CA ALA A 150 3.55 13.36 13.96
C ALA A 150 4.48 14.47 14.44
N ARG A 151 3.94 15.45 15.16
CA ARG A 151 4.69 16.64 15.62
C ARG A 151 5.34 16.44 16.98
N TYR A 152 4.65 15.79 17.92
CA TYR A 152 5.04 15.73 19.34
C TYR A 152 5.19 14.31 19.89
N GLY A 153 4.64 13.28 19.20
CA GLY A 153 4.62 11.89 19.65
C GLY A 153 5.97 11.17 19.64
N GLY A 154 7.04 11.86 19.23
CA GLY A 154 8.38 11.28 19.19
C GLY A 154 8.57 10.18 18.14
N SER A 155 7.65 10.06 17.20
CA SER A 155 7.74 9.10 16.10
C SER A 155 9.01 9.32 15.29
N ARG A 156 9.85 8.29 15.21
CA ARG A 156 11.13 8.34 14.50
C ARG A 156 10.95 7.87 13.04
N LEU A 157 10.21 8.65 12.24
CA LEU A 157 10.26 8.45 10.79
C LEU A 157 11.67 8.80 10.29
N ALA A 158 12.31 7.83 9.63
CA ALA A 158 13.68 7.93 9.15
C ALA A 158 13.77 8.45 7.70
N SER A 159 12.67 8.47 6.97
CA SER A 159 12.62 8.96 5.59
C SER A 159 12.90 10.46 5.52
N ARG A 160 13.67 10.85 4.49
CA ARG A 160 14.02 12.26 4.26
C ARG A 160 12.77 13.10 4.07
N ARG A 161 12.63 14.17 4.83
CA ARG A 161 11.59 15.18 4.66
C ARG A 161 12.03 16.23 3.65
N ILE A 162 11.08 16.70 2.85
CA ILE A 162 11.26 17.78 1.89
C ILE A 162 10.21 18.83 2.22
N GLU A 163 10.64 20.06 2.37
CA GLU A 163 9.76 21.20 2.51
C GLU A 163 9.46 21.74 1.11
N LEU A 164 8.20 22.02 0.85
CA LEU A 164 7.73 22.70 -0.35
C LEU A 164 7.51 24.18 -0.01
N ALA A 165 7.69 25.06 -0.99
CA ALA A 165 7.36 26.45 -0.81
C ALA A 165 5.83 26.62 -0.72
N ASP A 166 5.36 27.67 0.00
CA ASP A 166 3.93 27.90 0.27
C ASP A 166 3.04 27.97 -0.98
N LEU A 167 3.60 28.31 -2.13
CA LEU A 167 2.90 28.41 -3.41
C LEU A 167 3.28 27.31 -4.41
N GLU A 168 4.09 26.35 -4.00
CA GLU A 168 4.48 25.22 -4.85
C GLU A 168 3.32 24.21 -4.91
N ASP A 169 2.93 23.79 -6.12
CA ASP A 169 1.93 22.75 -6.30
C ASP A 169 2.51 21.39 -5.88
N GLU A 170 1.89 20.77 -4.88
CA GLU A 170 2.37 19.49 -4.31
C GLU A 170 2.42 18.37 -5.35
N HIS A 171 1.45 18.33 -6.29
CA HIS A 171 1.38 17.27 -7.30
C HIS A 171 2.48 17.43 -8.34
N GLU A 172 2.68 18.67 -8.85
CA GLU A 172 3.74 18.96 -9.80
C GLU A 172 5.12 18.75 -9.16
N ALA A 173 5.30 19.18 -7.91
CA ALA A 173 6.53 18.97 -7.17
C ALA A 173 6.92 17.50 -6.99
N LEU A 174 5.93 16.60 -6.80
CA LEU A 174 6.16 15.17 -6.70
C LEU A 174 6.42 14.54 -8.08
N PHE A 175 5.78 15.06 -9.12
CA PHE A 175 5.99 14.64 -10.50
C PHE A 175 7.41 15.01 -10.97
N ASP A 176 7.81 16.26 -10.80
CA ASP A 176 9.14 16.76 -11.20
C ASP A 176 10.29 16.02 -10.51
N ARG A 177 10.08 15.55 -9.28
CA ARG A 177 11.03 14.71 -8.56
C ARG A 177 11.04 13.26 -9.03
N GLY A 178 10.18 12.89 -9.97
CA GLY A 178 10.08 11.54 -10.53
C GLY A 178 9.51 10.49 -9.57
N TRP A 179 8.75 10.92 -8.55
CA TRP A 179 8.16 10.01 -7.54
C TRP A 179 6.78 9.48 -7.91
N THR A 180 6.29 9.84 -9.08
CA THR A 180 5.02 9.35 -9.60
C THR A 180 5.21 8.39 -10.78
N ASP A 181 4.19 7.63 -11.06
CA ASP A 181 4.07 6.74 -12.23
C ASP A 181 3.42 7.43 -13.44
N GLY A 182 3.31 8.76 -13.41
CA GLY A 182 2.61 9.57 -14.40
C GLY A 182 1.17 9.92 -14.02
N LEU A 183 0.66 9.36 -12.91
CA LEU A 183 -0.64 9.69 -12.33
C LEU A 183 -0.47 10.56 -11.08
N PRO A 184 -1.47 11.36 -10.71
CA PRO A 184 -1.48 12.06 -9.44
C PRO A 184 -1.26 11.10 -8.26
N VAL A 185 -0.53 11.55 -7.25
CA VAL A 185 -0.24 10.79 -6.03
C VAL A 185 -0.73 11.54 -4.80
N VAL A 186 -0.97 10.81 -3.72
CA VAL A 186 -1.31 11.42 -2.43
C VAL A 186 -0.01 11.82 -1.73
N PRO A 187 0.21 13.10 -1.39
CA PRO A 187 1.43 13.54 -0.71
C PRO A 187 1.66 12.75 0.59
N PRO A 188 2.83 12.13 0.79
CA PRO A 188 3.12 11.29 1.95
C PRO A 188 3.59 12.15 3.13
N THR A 189 2.69 12.97 3.67
CA THR A 189 2.98 13.75 4.87
C THR A 189 3.24 12.83 6.07
N PRO A 190 3.99 13.28 7.09
CA PRO A 190 4.26 12.48 8.29
C PRO A 190 3.01 11.89 8.91
N GLU A 191 1.93 12.67 8.99
CA GLU A 191 0.64 12.24 9.55
C GLU A 191 0.03 11.07 8.75
N ARG A 192 0.08 11.16 7.41
CA ARG A 192 -0.44 10.10 6.54
C ARG A 192 0.41 8.84 6.61
N VAL A 193 1.72 8.98 6.72
CA VAL A 193 2.64 7.84 6.87
C VAL A 193 2.43 7.14 8.22
N LEU A 194 2.32 7.90 9.32
CA LEU A 194 2.04 7.35 10.66
C LEU A 194 0.67 6.64 10.69
N ARG A 195 -0.35 7.25 10.08
CA ARG A 195 -1.66 6.61 9.93
C ARG A 195 -1.55 5.30 9.13
N MET A 196 -0.80 5.30 8.04
CA MET A 196 -0.57 4.10 7.23
C MET A 196 0.12 2.99 8.03
N LEU A 197 1.13 3.33 8.85
CA LEU A 197 1.86 2.39 9.69
C LEU A 197 0.99 1.71 10.77
N ARG A 198 -0.14 2.30 11.16
CA ARG A 198 -1.12 1.64 12.05
C ARG A 198 -1.78 0.39 11.42
N GLY A 199 -1.64 0.20 10.12
CA GLY A 199 -2.13 -0.99 9.41
C GLY A 199 -1.30 -2.25 9.65
N THR A 200 -0.17 -2.16 10.35
CA THR A 200 0.70 -3.30 10.66
C THR A 200 1.30 -3.18 12.06
N THR A 201 1.68 -4.31 12.64
CA THR A 201 2.42 -4.36 13.90
C THR A 201 3.94 -4.43 13.71
N ARG A 202 4.42 -4.46 12.47
CA ARG A 202 5.85 -4.53 12.14
C ARG A 202 6.54 -3.21 12.44
N ASP A 203 7.81 -3.29 12.87
CA ASP A 203 8.61 -2.10 13.14
C ASP A 203 8.83 -1.28 11.86
N PRO A 204 8.62 0.06 11.88
CA PRO A 204 8.83 0.91 10.72
C PRO A 204 10.23 0.81 10.09
N GLY A 205 11.25 0.56 10.89
CA GLY A 205 12.64 0.37 10.45
C GLY A 205 12.98 -1.03 9.96
N GLU A 206 12.08 -2.00 10.13
CA GLU A 206 12.30 -3.37 9.67
C GLU A 206 12.45 -3.43 8.15
N VAL A 207 13.50 -4.10 7.67
CA VAL A 207 13.72 -4.31 6.22
C VAL A 207 12.81 -5.43 5.72
N VAL A 208 11.88 -5.08 4.85
CA VAL A 208 10.94 -6.02 4.21
C VAL A 208 11.62 -6.81 3.11
N ALA A 209 12.38 -6.12 2.26
CA ALA A 209 13.06 -6.71 1.12
C ALA A 209 14.22 -5.82 0.65
N VAL A 210 15.10 -6.41 -0.15
CA VAL A 210 16.08 -5.68 -0.97
C VAL A 210 15.51 -5.58 -2.38
N VAL A 211 15.21 -4.37 -2.83
CA VAL A 211 14.43 -4.16 -4.06
C VAL A 211 15.35 -3.96 -5.26
N PRO A 212 15.28 -4.86 -6.27
CA PRO A 212 16.01 -4.68 -7.51
C PRO A 212 15.35 -3.57 -8.38
N PRO A 213 16.07 -2.98 -9.36
CA PRO A 213 17.44 -3.32 -9.77
C PRO A 213 18.55 -2.73 -8.89
N ASP A 214 18.30 -1.64 -8.16
CA ASP A 214 19.32 -0.90 -7.40
C ASP A 214 19.73 -1.62 -6.10
N LEU A 215 19.04 -2.69 -5.73
CA LEU A 215 19.28 -3.50 -4.54
C LEU A 215 19.25 -2.67 -3.24
N VAL A 216 18.29 -1.75 -3.16
CA VAL A 216 18.13 -0.89 -1.99
C VAL A 216 17.28 -1.59 -0.93
N PRO A 217 17.72 -1.63 0.34
CA PRO A 217 16.90 -2.08 1.44
C PRO A 217 15.61 -1.24 1.57
N CYS A 218 14.46 -1.89 1.51
CA CYS A 218 13.15 -1.28 1.66
C CYS A 218 12.58 -1.60 3.04
N THR A 219 12.43 -0.58 3.85
CA THR A 219 11.83 -0.71 5.19
C THR A 219 10.31 -0.67 5.11
N VAL A 220 9.64 -1.11 6.19
CA VAL A 220 8.17 -0.99 6.34
C VAL A 220 7.74 0.47 6.15
N GLU A 221 8.49 1.44 6.68
CA GLU A 221 8.22 2.86 6.47
C GLU A 221 8.26 3.26 4.99
N LYS A 222 9.27 2.81 4.23
CA LYS A 222 9.34 3.10 2.79
C LYS A 222 8.18 2.49 2.01
N VAL A 223 7.73 1.29 2.40
CA VAL A 223 6.51 0.69 1.83
C VAL A 223 5.29 1.55 2.18
N ALA A 224 5.15 1.98 3.44
CA ALA A 224 4.05 2.84 3.88
C ALA A 224 4.02 4.18 3.13
N VAL A 225 5.17 4.82 2.89
CA VAL A 225 5.29 6.04 2.06
C VAL A 225 4.72 5.80 0.66
N ASN A 226 5.10 4.71 -0.01
CA ASN A 226 4.61 4.39 -1.36
C ASN A 226 3.15 3.94 -1.37
N ALA A 227 2.66 3.30 -0.30
CA ALA A 227 1.26 2.97 -0.12
C ALA A 227 0.40 4.25 0.03
N VAL A 228 0.90 5.27 0.75
CA VAL A 228 0.25 6.60 0.79
C VAL A 228 0.24 7.23 -0.59
N LEU A 229 1.39 7.29 -1.29
CA LEU A 229 1.49 7.82 -2.66
C LEU A 229 0.45 7.16 -3.59
N ALA A 230 0.27 5.84 -3.48
CA ALA A 230 -0.70 5.08 -4.27
C ALA A 230 -2.16 5.37 -3.89
N GLY A 231 -2.43 5.91 -2.70
CA GLY A 231 -3.78 6.14 -2.16
C GLY A 231 -4.38 4.95 -1.40
N CYS A 232 -3.55 4.05 -0.86
CA CYS A 232 -3.98 2.94 -0.01
C CYS A 232 -4.68 3.42 1.27
N LEU A 233 -5.50 2.53 1.85
CA LEU A 233 -5.94 2.63 3.24
C LEU A 233 -4.95 1.84 4.13
N PRO A 234 -4.86 2.16 5.44
CA PRO A 234 -3.95 1.48 6.36
C PRO A 234 -4.11 -0.05 6.36
N GLU A 235 -5.33 -0.55 6.33
CA GLU A 235 -5.66 -1.97 6.33
C GLU A 235 -5.20 -2.73 5.07
N TYR A 236 -4.73 -2.02 4.03
CA TYR A 236 -4.15 -2.64 2.82
C TYR A 236 -2.65 -2.90 2.98
N LEU A 237 -1.99 -2.22 3.93
CA LEU A 237 -0.53 -2.28 4.09
C LEU A 237 0.02 -3.71 4.26
N PRO A 238 -0.60 -4.62 5.05
CA PRO A 238 -0.14 -6.00 5.16
C PRO A 238 -0.11 -6.75 3.82
N VAL A 239 -1.08 -6.48 2.94
CA VAL A 239 -1.13 -7.09 1.60
C VAL A 239 -0.01 -6.54 0.72
N VAL A 240 0.27 -5.22 0.79
CA VAL A 240 1.38 -4.59 0.04
C VAL A 240 2.73 -5.14 0.50
N LEU A 241 2.92 -5.31 1.82
CA LEU A 241 4.15 -5.89 2.40
C LEU A 241 4.39 -7.31 1.88
N ALA A 242 3.37 -8.17 1.96
CA ALA A 242 3.44 -9.54 1.46
C ALA A 242 3.67 -9.61 -0.06
N ALA A 243 3.05 -8.69 -0.83
CA ALA A 243 3.26 -8.59 -2.27
C ALA A 243 4.70 -8.18 -2.62
N LEU A 244 5.30 -7.28 -1.84
CA LEU A 244 6.70 -6.89 -2.01
C LEU A 244 7.64 -8.05 -1.68
N GLU A 245 7.41 -8.76 -0.56
CA GLU A 245 8.19 -9.94 -0.19
C GLU A 245 8.14 -11.02 -1.28
N ALA A 246 6.96 -11.22 -1.89
CA ALA A 246 6.80 -12.17 -2.99
C ALA A 246 7.51 -11.71 -4.27
N ALA A 247 7.38 -10.43 -4.63
CA ALA A 247 7.98 -9.87 -5.83
C ALA A 247 9.51 -9.79 -5.75
N CYS A 248 10.07 -9.61 -4.54
CA CYS A 248 11.51 -9.57 -4.32
C CYS A 248 12.13 -10.93 -3.98
N ALA A 249 11.35 -12.00 -3.96
CA ALA A 249 11.89 -13.35 -3.84
C ALA A 249 12.71 -13.70 -5.09
N GLU A 250 13.79 -14.47 -4.88
CA GLU A 250 14.73 -14.82 -5.95
C GLU A 250 14.02 -15.50 -7.13
N GLU A 251 13.07 -16.39 -6.82
CA GLU A 251 12.33 -17.19 -7.81
C GLU A 251 11.43 -16.34 -8.71
N PHE A 252 10.98 -15.17 -8.21
CA PHE A 252 10.18 -14.25 -9.03
C PHE A 252 11.04 -13.53 -10.07
N ALA A 253 12.34 -13.40 -9.82
CA ALA A 253 13.31 -12.76 -10.72
C ALA A 253 12.91 -11.34 -11.15
N LEU A 254 12.50 -10.48 -10.20
CA LEU A 254 12.00 -9.12 -10.50
C LEU A 254 12.95 -8.31 -11.38
N HIS A 255 14.28 -8.43 -11.17
CA HIS A 255 15.27 -7.75 -12.01
C HIS A 255 15.12 -8.18 -13.48
N GLY A 256 15.01 -9.48 -13.75
CA GLY A 256 14.80 -10.02 -15.09
C GLY A 256 13.48 -9.54 -15.69
N VAL A 257 12.41 -9.52 -14.92
CA VAL A 257 11.08 -9.00 -15.32
C VAL A 257 11.14 -7.53 -15.72
N LEU A 258 11.99 -6.73 -15.08
CA LEU A 258 12.20 -5.32 -15.47
C LEU A 258 13.13 -5.17 -16.68
N ALA A 259 14.26 -5.89 -16.68
CA ALA A 259 15.30 -5.73 -17.70
C ALA A 259 14.93 -6.34 -19.06
N THR A 260 13.93 -7.22 -19.12
CA THR A 260 13.47 -7.81 -20.38
C THR A 260 12.80 -6.79 -21.29
N THR A 261 12.94 -6.97 -22.60
CA THR A 261 12.15 -6.22 -23.60
C THR A 261 10.71 -6.71 -23.70
N HIS A 262 10.40 -7.89 -23.17
CA HIS A 262 9.01 -8.34 -22.99
C HIS A 262 8.33 -7.46 -21.93
N PHE A 263 7.05 -7.16 -22.11
CA PHE A 263 6.32 -6.17 -21.30
C PHE A 263 5.55 -6.76 -20.10
N ALA A 264 6.13 -7.79 -19.45
CA ALA A 264 5.60 -8.35 -18.22
C ALA A 264 5.84 -7.43 -17.01
N GLY A 265 4.98 -7.57 -16.01
CA GLY A 265 5.10 -6.93 -14.70
C GLY A 265 4.41 -7.75 -13.62
N PRO A 266 4.57 -7.42 -12.34
CA PRO A 266 3.90 -8.09 -11.24
C PRO A 266 2.38 -8.01 -11.34
N VAL A 267 1.72 -9.17 -11.30
CA VAL A 267 0.26 -9.35 -11.13
C VAL A 267 0.06 -9.96 -9.76
N VAL A 268 -0.74 -9.33 -8.92
CA VAL A 268 -1.00 -9.75 -7.54
C VAL A 268 -2.39 -10.37 -7.44
N VAL A 269 -2.45 -11.64 -7.04
CA VAL A 269 -3.71 -12.33 -6.73
C VAL A 269 -3.82 -12.46 -5.21
N VAL A 270 -4.93 -12.01 -4.64
CA VAL A 270 -5.14 -12.02 -3.18
C VAL A 270 -6.17 -13.08 -2.82
N ASN A 271 -5.82 -13.93 -1.86
CA ASN A 271 -6.65 -15.00 -1.32
C ASN A 271 -6.98 -14.79 0.16
N GLY A 272 -8.04 -15.42 0.59
CA GLY A 272 -8.45 -15.54 1.98
C GLY A 272 -9.33 -14.41 2.50
N PRO A 273 -9.73 -14.51 3.77
CA PRO A 273 -10.63 -13.54 4.42
C PRO A 273 -10.15 -12.10 4.38
N VAL A 274 -8.84 -11.86 4.24
CA VAL A 274 -8.29 -10.51 4.11
C VAL A 274 -8.88 -9.77 2.93
N ALA A 275 -9.08 -10.43 1.79
CA ALA A 275 -9.63 -9.80 0.59
C ALA A 275 -11.03 -9.20 0.86
N THR A 276 -11.91 -9.98 1.51
CA THR A 276 -13.25 -9.51 1.90
C THR A 276 -13.18 -8.40 2.95
N ARG A 277 -12.34 -8.59 3.98
CA ARG A 277 -12.20 -7.63 5.09
C ARG A 277 -11.78 -6.24 4.64
N ILE A 278 -10.89 -6.15 3.65
CA ILE A 278 -10.41 -4.86 3.11
C ILE A 278 -11.23 -4.38 1.89
N GLY A 279 -12.34 -5.05 1.57
CA GLY A 279 -13.27 -4.66 0.53
C GLY A 279 -12.74 -4.81 -0.90
N MET A 280 -11.87 -5.81 -1.16
CA MET A 280 -11.43 -6.11 -2.52
C MET A 280 -12.58 -6.62 -3.39
N ASN A 281 -12.49 -6.31 -4.66
CA ASN A 281 -13.44 -6.81 -5.67
C ASN A 281 -12.91 -8.07 -6.35
N SER A 282 -13.65 -9.15 -6.25
CA SER A 282 -13.46 -10.41 -7.00
C SER A 282 -14.59 -10.69 -7.99
N GLY A 283 -15.60 -9.81 -8.05
CA GLY A 283 -16.81 -9.92 -8.86
C GLY A 283 -16.76 -9.17 -10.18
N VAL A 284 -17.84 -8.46 -10.51
CA VAL A 284 -17.94 -7.68 -11.76
C VAL A 284 -16.75 -6.72 -11.91
N ASN A 285 -16.10 -6.78 -13.09
CA ASN A 285 -14.93 -5.92 -13.39
C ASN A 285 -13.73 -6.14 -12.46
N ALA A 286 -13.54 -7.35 -11.92
CA ALA A 286 -12.46 -7.66 -10.97
C ALA A 286 -11.06 -7.32 -11.46
N LEU A 287 -10.80 -7.46 -12.77
CA LEU A 287 -9.51 -7.14 -13.39
C LEU A 287 -9.42 -5.70 -13.88
N GLY A 288 -10.48 -4.90 -13.71
CA GLY A 288 -10.59 -3.54 -14.19
C GLY A 288 -10.50 -2.49 -13.07
N GLN A 289 -10.92 -1.30 -13.41
CA GLN A 289 -10.95 -0.13 -12.51
C GLN A 289 -12.17 -0.13 -11.58
N GLY A 290 -12.18 0.76 -10.56
CA GLY A 290 -13.36 1.10 -9.74
C GLY A 290 -13.28 0.61 -8.29
N ASN A 291 -12.43 -0.38 -7.97
CA ASN A 291 -12.19 -0.79 -6.59
C ASN A 291 -10.89 -0.20 -6.06
N ARG A 292 -10.97 0.51 -4.93
CA ARG A 292 -9.80 1.18 -4.34
C ARG A 292 -8.72 0.19 -3.93
N ALA A 293 -9.06 -0.91 -3.26
CA ALA A 293 -8.08 -1.88 -2.80
C ALA A 293 -7.35 -2.55 -3.98
N ASN A 294 -8.09 -3.05 -4.99
CA ASN A 294 -7.49 -3.65 -6.18
C ASN A 294 -6.53 -2.67 -6.88
N ALA A 295 -6.98 -1.44 -7.11
CA ALA A 295 -6.20 -0.45 -7.84
C ALA A 295 -4.95 0.00 -7.06
N THR A 296 -5.10 0.32 -5.77
CA THR A 296 -4.02 0.96 -5.02
C THR A 296 -2.98 -0.02 -4.48
N ILE A 297 -3.33 -1.27 -4.16
CA ILE A 297 -2.38 -2.30 -3.72
C ILE A 297 -1.38 -2.61 -4.84
N GLY A 298 -1.85 -2.90 -6.04
CA GLY A 298 -0.97 -3.16 -7.17
C GLY A 298 -0.10 -1.95 -7.53
N ARG A 299 -0.69 -0.74 -7.48
CA ARG A 299 0.04 0.51 -7.71
C ARG A 299 1.10 0.78 -6.65
N ALA A 300 0.82 0.50 -5.37
CA ALA A 300 1.79 0.67 -4.29
C ALA A 300 3.03 -0.21 -4.50
N LEU A 301 2.86 -1.47 -4.89
CA LEU A 301 3.96 -2.35 -5.24
C LEU A 301 4.80 -1.76 -6.39
N GLN A 302 4.17 -1.29 -7.46
CA GLN A 302 4.88 -0.69 -8.60
C GLN A 302 5.62 0.60 -8.22
N LEU A 303 5.02 1.44 -7.36
CA LEU A 303 5.69 2.64 -6.84
C LEU A 303 6.90 2.29 -5.95
N VAL A 304 6.84 1.23 -5.14
CA VAL A 304 8.02 0.74 -4.39
C VAL A 304 9.13 0.31 -5.36
N VAL A 305 8.80 -0.49 -6.37
CA VAL A 305 9.77 -0.94 -7.39
C VAL A 305 10.41 0.26 -8.10
N ARG A 306 9.60 1.28 -8.44
CA ARG A 306 10.06 2.50 -9.10
C ARG A 306 10.91 3.39 -8.17
N ASN A 307 10.39 3.71 -6.98
CA ASN A 307 10.94 4.78 -6.13
C ASN A 307 12.06 4.28 -5.20
N VAL A 308 12.02 3.01 -4.81
CA VAL A 308 13.04 2.39 -3.95
C VAL A 308 14.00 1.55 -4.78
N GLY A 309 13.48 0.74 -5.70
CA GLY A 309 14.29 -0.15 -6.53
C GLY A 309 14.91 0.50 -7.76
N GLY A 310 14.44 1.68 -8.20
CA GLY A 310 14.94 2.33 -9.42
C GLY A 310 14.41 1.73 -10.73
N GLY A 311 13.37 0.89 -10.68
CA GLY A 311 12.74 0.26 -11.85
C GLY A 311 11.95 1.25 -12.70
N ARG A 312 12.62 2.11 -13.44
CA ARG A 312 12.02 3.18 -14.24
C ARG A 312 11.98 2.86 -15.72
N PRO A 313 10.87 3.19 -16.41
CA PRO A 313 10.78 3.07 -17.86
C PRO A 313 11.89 3.84 -18.60
N GLY A 314 12.52 3.17 -19.57
CA GLY A 314 13.63 3.73 -20.35
C GLY A 314 15.00 3.62 -19.67
N GLU A 315 15.05 3.35 -18.37
CA GLU A 315 16.27 3.02 -17.62
C GLU A 315 16.44 1.49 -17.56
N VAL A 316 16.19 0.87 -16.42
CA VAL A 316 16.24 -0.60 -16.28
C VAL A 316 14.95 -1.28 -16.74
N ASP A 317 13.79 -0.64 -16.61
CA ASP A 317 12.58 -1.15 -17.25
C ASP A 317 12.65 -0.97 -18.76
N ARG A 318 12.94 -2.08 -19.46
CA ARG A 318 13.23 -2.12 -20.90
C ARG A 318 12.06 -2.60 -21.74
N ALA A 319 10.86 -2.70 -21.18
CA ALA A 319 9.69 -3.16 -21.91
C ALA A 319 9.49 -2.40 -23.22
N THR A 320 9.45 -3.11 -24.35
CA THR A 320 9.31 -2.51 -25.69
C THR A 320 8.03 -1.70 -25.84
N LEU A 321 6.91 -2.24 -25.37
CA LEU A 321 5.59 -1.58 -25.45
C LEU A 321 5.05 -1.23 -24.07
N GLY A 322 5.41 -2.00 -23.04
CA GLY A 322 4.71 -1.98 -21.75
C GLY A 322 3.31 -2.58 -21.86
N ASN A 323 2.57 -2.55 -20.77
CA ASN A 323 1.14 -2.87 -20.74
C ASN A 323 0.45 -2.06 -19.62
N PRO A 324 -0.86 -1.81 -19.71
CA PRO A 324 -1.58 -1.03 -18.71
C PRO A 324 -1.49 -1.61 -17.28
N GLY A 325 -1.33 -2.92 -17.14
CA GLY A 325 -1.14 -3.60 -15.85
C GLY A 325 0.16 -3.22 -15.12
N LYS A 326 1.15 -2.62 -15.82
CA LYS A 326 2.37 -2.12 -15.18
C LYS A 326 2.17 -0.86 -14.35
N THR A 327 1.02 -0.20 -14.43
CA THR A 327 0.62 0.85 -13.48
C THR A 327 0.22 0.24 -12.14
N GLY A 328 -0.38 -0.98 -12.17
CA GLY A 328 -0.78 -1.73 -11.00
C GLY A 328 -1.81 -2.79 -11.39
N PHE A 329 -1.50 -4.05 -11.17
CA PHE A 329 -2.41 -5.14 -11.48
C PHE A 329 -2.57 -6.01 -10.24
N CYS A 330 -3.73 -5.86 -9.57
CA CYS A 330 -4.07 -6.62 -8.39
C CYS A 330 -5.57 -6.92 -8.39
N PHE A 331 -5.92 -8.16 -8.05
CA PHE A 331 -7.31 -8.58 -7.88
C PHE A 331 -7.43 -9.64 -6.80
N ALA A 332 -8.63 -9.81 -6.25
CA ALA A 332 -8.94 -10.90 -5.34
C ALA A 332 -9.48 -12.10 -6.14
N GLU A 333 -9.05 -13.31 -5.79
CA GLU A 333 -9.68 -14.53 -6.27
C GLU A 333 -11.09 -14.67 -5.66
N ARG A 334 -12.06 -15.01 -6.48
CA ARG A 334 -13.43 -15.29 -6.03
C ARG A 334 -13.51 -16.73 -5.53
N GLU A 335 -13.35 -16.91 -4.23
CA GLU A 335 -13.37 -18.25 -3.61
C GLU A 335 -14.79 -18.80 -3.49
N GLN A 336 -15.76 -17.92 -3.22
CA GLN A 336 -17.16 -18.33 -3.11
C GLN A 336 -17.74 -18.79 -4.46
N GLY A 337 -18.22 -20.03 -4.50
CA GLY A 337 -18.80 -20.62 -5.69
C GLY A 337 -17.77 -21.04 -6.75
N SER A 338 -16.47 -20.95 -6.45
CA SER A 338 -15.40 -21.47 -7.28
C SER A 338 -15.48 -23.01 -7.40
N PRO A 339 -15.17 -23.60 -8.57
CA PRO A 339 -14.93 -25.04 -8.68
C PRO A 339 -13.56 -25.45 -8.11
N PHE A 340 -12.72 -24.47 -7.77
CA PHE A 340 -11.33 -24.68 -7.36
C PHE A 340 -11.12 -24.35 -5.89
N ALA A 341 -10.19 -25.04 -5.25
CA ALA A 341 -9.59 -24.54 -4.00
C ALA A 341 -8.92 -23.19 -4.27
N PRO A 342 -8.73 -22.30 -3.25
CA PRO A 342 -8.01 -21.06 -3.43
C PRO A 342 -6.61 -21.27 -4.04
N LEU A 343 -6.21 -20.42 -4.97
CA LEU A 343 -4.93 -20.54 -5.67
C LEU A 343 -3.75 -20.63 -4.68
N ALA A 344 -3.75 -19.80 -3.64
CA ALA A 344 -2.69 -19.80 -2.65
C ALA A 344 -2.66 -21.11 -1.83
N ALA A 345 -3.82 -21.71 -1.54
CA ALA A 345 -3.90 -22.97 -0.82
C ALA A 345 -3.28 -24.11 -1.65
N ASP A 346 -3.57 -24.19 -2.95
CA ASP A 346 -2.96 -25.16 -3.87
C ASP A 346 -1.44 -24.96 -3.99
N ARG A 347 -0.96 -23.76 -3.72
CA ARG A 347 0.47 -23.42 -3.67
C ARG A 347 1.10 -23.58 -2.29
N GLY A 348 0.39 -24.23 -1.35
CA GLY A 348 0.88 -24.55 -0.02
C GLY A 348 0.76 -23.45 1.03
N VAL A 349 0.07 -22.33 0.73
CA VAL A 349 -0.14 -21.22 1.67
C VAL A 349 -1.65 -20.99 1.84
N PRO A 350 -2.31 -21.74 2.73
CA PRO A 350 -3.74 -21.56 2.99
C PRO A 350 -4.02 -20.30 3.79
N GLY A 351 -5.21 -19.75 3.66
CA GLY A 351 -5.68 -18.57 4.39
C GLY A 351 -5.33 -17.24 3.69
N ASN A 352 -4.95 -16.24 4.47
CA ASN A 352 -4.63 -14.92 3.93
C ASN A 352 -3.30 -14.95 3.20
N ALA A 353 -3.32 -14.79 1.89
CA ALA A 353 -2.09 -14.88 1.10
C ALA A 353 -2.16 -14.01 -0.17
N VAL A 354 -1.00 -13.71 -0.70
CA VAL A 354 -0.83 -13.15 -2.03
C VAL A 354 -0.02 -14.10 -2.90
N THR A 355 -0.40 -14.20 -4.17
CA THR A 355 0.42 -14.86 -5.21
C THR A 355 0.83 -13.79 -6.23
N VAL A 356 2.13 -13.62 -6.46
CA VAL A 356 2.66 -12.69 -7.46
C VAL A 356 3.11 -13.49 -8.69
N PHE A 357 2.61 -13.08 -9.85
CA PHE A 357 2.84 -13.68 -11.16
C PHE A 357 3.40 -12.65 -12.13
N ALA A 358 4.42 -13.00 -12.92
CA ALA A 358 4.97 -12.12 -13.95
C ALA A 358 4.06 -12.13 -15.19
N GLY A 359 3.08 -11.22 -15.22
CA GLY A 359 2.06 -11.18 -16.25
C GLY A 359 2.20 -10.01 -17.23
N SER A 360 1.70 -10.20 -18.43
CA SER A 360 1.62 -9.19 -19.49
C SER A 360 0.22 -8.56 -19.56
N GLY A 361 -0.49 -8.69 -20.63
CA GLY A 361 -1.84 -8.16 -20.79
C GLY A 361 -2.93 -9.20 -20.58
N VAL A 362 -4.18 -8.75 -20.58
CA VAL A 362 -5.36 -9.58 -20.49
C VAL A 362 -5.91 -9.86 -21.89
N GLN A 363 -6.08 -11.14 -22.24
CA GLN A 363 -6.72 -11.60 -23.47
C GLN A 363 -8.06 -12.25 -23.12
N PRO A 364 -9.18 -11.87 -23.73
CA PRO A 364 -10.47 -12.50 -23.49
C PRO A 364 -10.53 -13.89 -24.13
N VAL A 365 -11.22 -14.80 -23.43
CA VAL A 365 -11.67 -16.09 -23.96
C VAL A 365 -13.20 -16.05 -24.06
N VAL A 366 -13.73 -16.12 -25.27
CA VAL A 366 -15.15 -16.08 -25.55
C VAL A 366 -15.64 -17.48 -25.85
N ASP A 367 -16.50 -18.03 -25.01
CA ASP A 367 -17.23 -19.29 -25.27
C ASP A 367 -18.63 -19.19 -24.70
N GLN A 368 -19.59 -18.89 -25.57
CA GLN A 368 -20.99 -18.69 -25.20
C GLN A 368 -21.85 -19.95 -25.39
N LEU A 369 -21.30 -21.03 -25.90
CA LEU A 369 -22.07 -22.21 -26.32
C LEU A 369 -21.73 -23.48 -25.55
N SER A 370 -20.52 -23.65 -25.03
CA SER A 370 -20.13 -24.85 -24.29
C SER A 370 -20.98 -25.02 -23.02
N ARG A 371 -21.51 -26.21 -22.82
CA ARG A 371 -22.30 -26.58 -21.63
C ARG A 371 -21.76 -27.85 -20.96
N ASP A 372 -20.68 -28.40 -21.48
CA ASP A 372 -19.91 -29.49 -20.90
C ASP A 372 -18.46 -29.09 -20.73
N PRO A 373 -17.74 -29.65 -19.75
CA PRO A 373 -16.39 -29.24 -19.43
C PRO A 373 -15.37 -29.57 -20.51
N GLU A 374 -15.55 -30.61 -21.28
CA GLU A 374 -14.66 -31.03 -22.35
C GLU A 374 -14.65 -30.04 -23.52
N SER A 375 -15.84 -29.58 -23.96
CA SER A 375 -15.92 -28.56 -25.01
C SER A 375 -15.36 -27.21 -24.54
N LEU A 376 -15.64 -26.85 -23.30
CA LEU A 376 -15.07 -25.62 -22.69
C LEU A 376 -13.55 -25.69 -22.57
N ALA A 377 -12.99 -26.84 -22.16
CA ALA A 377 -11.54 -27.04 -22.08
C ALA A 377 -10.87 -26.92 -23.46
N ARG A 378 -11.53 -27.42 -24.54
CA ARG A 378 -11.03 -27.20 -25.91
C ARG A 378 -10.99 -25.73 -26.31
N SER A 379 -12.00 -24.94 -25.92
CA SER A 379 -12.02 -23.51 -26.16
C SER A 379 -10.85 -22.80 -25.39
N PHE A 380 -10.64 -23.16 -24.11
CA PHE A 380 -9.52 -22.66 -23.34
C PHE A 380 -8.20 -23.04 -23.98
N ALA A 381 -8.03 -24.32 -24.38
CA ALA A 381 -6.79 -24.79 -25.00
C ALA A 381 -6.49 -24.07 -26.33
N ALA A 382 -7.53 -23.83 -27.15
CA ALA A 382 -7.36 -23.12 -28.42
C ALA A 382 -6.82 -21.69 -28.20
N CYS A 383 -7.34 -20.97 -27.20
CA CYS A 383 -6.88 -19.63 -26.84
C CYS A 383 -5.48 -19.66 -26.15
N LEU A 384 -5.24 -20.63 -25.27
CA LEU A 384 -3.93 -20.78 -24.59
C LEU A 384 -2.81 -21.17 -25.54
N ARG A 385 -3.12 -21.92 -26.63
CA ARG A 385 -2.14 -22.34 -27.65
C ARG A 385 -1.39 -21.15 -28.26
N VAL A 386 -2.09 -20.02 -28.48
CA VAL A 386 -1.51 -18.82 -29.11
C VAL A 386 -0.87 -17.87 -28.11
N ASN A 387 -0.88 -18.19 -26.79
CA ASN A 387 -0.23 -17.37 -25.77
C ASN A 387 1.24 -17.16 -26.13
N ALA A 388 1.68 -15.90 -26.15
CA ALA A 388 2.98 -15.42 -26.63
C ALA A 388 3.25 -15.79 -28.10
N HIS A 389 3.41 -17.08 -28.40
CA HIS A 389 3.59 -17.59 -29.78
C HIS A 389 3.25 -19.09 -29.82
N PRO A 390 2.49 -19.59 -30.82
CA PRO A 390 2.05 -20.99 -30.87
C PRO A 390 3.21 -21.99 -30.94
N LYS A 391 4.35 -21.63 -31.48
CA LYS A 391 5.52 -22.51 -31.70
C LYS A 391 6.62 -22.36 -30.66
N LEU A 392 6.35 -21.67 -29.52
CA LEU A 392 7.25 -21.59 -28.36
C LEU A 392 6.68 -22.42 -27.18
N PRO A 393 6.89 -23.76 -27.18
CA PRO A 393 6.48 -24.62 -26.10
C PRO A 393 7.36 -24.41 -24.85
N MET A 394 6.78 -24.58 -23.67
CA MET A 394 7.45 -24.55 -22.37
C MET A 394 8.21 -23.25 -22.01
N ALA A 395 8.14 -22.23 -22.88
CA ALA A 395 8.91 -20.99 -22.70
C ALA A 395 8.15 -19.97 -21.86
N PHE A 396 6.86 -19.78 -22.12
CA PHE A 396 6.06 -18.72 -21.49
C PHE A 396 4.98 -19.31 -20.60
N ASP A 397 4.91 -18.84 -19.37
CA ASP A 397 3.83 -19.18 -18.45
C ASP A 397 2.53 -18.44 -18.82
N ALA A 398 1.41 -18.82 -18.22
CA ALA A 398 0.12 -18.13 -18.34
C ALA A 398 -0.72 -18.31 -17.08
N MET A 399 -1.70 -17.41 -16.91
CA MET A 399 -2.76 -17.58 -15.91
C MET A 399 -4.10 -17.55 -16.63
N LEU A 400 -4.87 -18.63 -16.50
CA LEU A 400 -6.27 -18.68 -16.92
C LEU A 400 -7.15 -18.20 -15.77
N VAL A 401 -7.87 -17.10 -15.97
CA VAL A 401 -8.86 -16.59 -15.03
C VAL A 401 -10.24 -17.03 -15.51
N VAL A 402 -10.81 -18.02 -14.83
CA VAL A 402 -12.11 -18.60 -15.15
C VAL A 402 -13.21 -17.74 -14.54
N SER A 403 -14.21 -17.38 -15.34
CA SER A 403 -15.37 -16.64 -14.85
C SER A 403 -16.38 -17.54 -14.12
N PRO A 404 -17.31 -16.97 -13.32
CA PRO A 404 -18.31 -17.75 -12.59
C PRO A 404 -19.23 -18.63 -13.48
N GLU A 405 -19.61 -18.15 -14.66
CA GLU A 405 -20.45 -18.96 -15.55
C GLU A 405 -19.69 -20.14 -16.16
N HIS A 406 -18.46 -19.96 -16.62
CA HIS A 406 -17.61 -21.07 -17.04
C HIS A 406 -17.23 -21.96 -15.85
N GLY A 407 -16.97 -21.39 -14.68
CA GLY A 407 -16.71 -22.11 -13.44
C GLY A 407 -17.91 -22.98 -13.00
N ARG A 408 -19.13 -22.53 -13.27
CA ARG A 408 -20.33 -23.33 -13.01
C ARG A 408 -20.37 -24.62 -13.86
N VAL A 409 -20.05 -24.55 -15.15
CA VAL A 409 -19.96 -25.72 -16.03
C VAL A 409 -18.98 -26.76 -15.47
N LEU A 410 -17.81 -26.30 -15.04
CA LEU A 410 -16.79 -27.16 -14.43
C LEU A 410 -17.28 -27.76 -13.11
N ARG A 411 -17.86 -26.93 -12.23
CA ARG A 411 -18.33 -27.35 -10.90
C ARG A 411 -19.47 -28.37 -11.00
N GLU A 412 -20.46 -28.17 -11.89
CA GLU A 412 -21.58 -29.07 -12.08
C GLU A 412 -21.14 -30.43 -12.60
N ALA A 413 -20.02 -30.48 -13.35
CA ALA A 413 -19.41 -31.72 -13.82
C ALA A 413 -18.40 -32.33 -12.83
N GLY A 414 -18.18 -31.67 -11.66
CA GLY A 414 -17.22 -32.13 -10.66
C GLY A 414 -15.75 -31.96 -11.04
N TRP A 415 -15.45 -31.03 -11.96
CA TRP A 415 -14.06 -30.73 -12.34
C TRP A 415 -13.45 -29.73 -11.38
N ASP A 416 -12.41 -30.15 -10.72
CA ASP A 416 -11.53 -29.28 -9.94
C ASP A 416 -10.35 -28.76 -10.79
N ARG A 417 -9.44 -28.00 -10.18
CA ARG A 417 -8.25 -27.46 -10.85
C ARG A 417 -7.34 -28.56 -11.38
N VAL A 418 -7.17 -29.64 -10.64
CA VAL A 418 -6.30 -30.77 -11.04
C VAL A 418 -6.85 -31.43 -12.30
N ARG A 419 -8.15 -31.69 -12.34
CA ARG A 419 -8.81 -32.29 -13.50
C ARG A 419 -8.76 -31.38 -14.72
N LEU A 420 -9.05 -30.09 -14.55
CA LEU A 420 -8.96 -29.10 -15.63
C LEU A 420 -7.54 -29.00 -16.20
N LEU A 421 -6.52 -28.91 -15.34
CA LEU A 421 -5.13 -28.82 -15.78
C LEU A 421 -4.67 -30.10 -16.51
N ALA A 422 -5.10 -31.26 -16.06
CA ALA A 422 -4.77 -32.53 -16.73
C ALA A 422 -5.41 -32.60 -18.15
N GLU A 423 -6.66 -32.15 -18.32
CA GLU A 423 -7.31 -32.08 -19.61
C GLU A 423 -6.63 -31.08 -20.54
N LEU A 424 -6.31 -29.88 -20.01
CA LEU A 424 -5.60 -28.84 -20.76
C LEU A 424 -4.17 -29.30 -21.16
N ASP A 425 -3.44 -30.02 -20.31
CA ASP A 425 -2.13 -30.56 -20.67
C ASP A 425 -2.23 -31.51 -21.86
N GLY A 426 -3.24 -32.41 -21.87
CA GLY A 426 -3.51 -33.30 -22.98
C GLY A 426 -3.82 -32.56 -24.29
N LEU A 427 -4.72 -31.55 -24.22
CA LEU A 427 -5.14 -30.74 -25.37
C LEU A 427 -4.07 -29.80 -25.90
N LEU A 428 -3.09 -29.42 -25.07
CA LEU A 428 -2.02 -28.49 -25.36
C LEU A 428 -0.70 -29.17 -25.72
N ARG A 429 -0.70 -30.49 -25.95
CA ARG A 429 0.41 -31.20 -26.56
C ARG A 429 0.39 -30.97 -28.06
N LEU A 430 1.54 -30.59 -28.60
CA LEU A 430 1.71 -30.21 -30.00
C LEU A 430 2.72 -31.12 -30.67
N PRO A 431 2.39 -31.63 -31.89
CA PRO A 431 3.33 -32.42 -32.66
C PRO A 431 4.65 -31.67 -32.89
N ALA A 432 5.77 -32.30 -32.57
CA ALA A 432 7.08 -31.66 -32.68
C ALA A 432 7.35 -31.13 -34.10
N GLY A 433 6.88 -31.83 -35.13
CA GLY A 433 7.01 -31.40 -36.53
C GLY A 433 6.31 -30.07 -36.85
N GLU A 434 5.21 -29.72 -36.16
CA GLU A 434 4.54 -28.44 -36.30
C GLU A 434 5.28 -27.30 -35.62
N LEU A 435 6.10 -27.63 -34.61
CA LEU A 435 6.84 -26.65 -33.81
C LEU A 435 8.18 -26.24 -34.41
N VAL A 436 8.69 -26.99 -35.41
CA VAL A 436 9.98 -26.73 -36.05
C VAL A 436 9.95 -25.39 -36.79
N ARG A 437 11.08 -24.65 -36.78
CA ARG A 437 11.29 -23.44 -37.54
C ARG A 437 10.92 -23.64 -39.01
N GLY A 438 10.19 -22.71 -39.60
CA GLY A 438 9.74 -22.78 -41.00
C GLY A 438 8.46 -23.59 -41.23
N ALA A 439 8.05 -24.50 -40.31
CA ALA A 439 6.81 -25.23 -40.46
C ALA A 439 5.60 -24.28 -40.48
N GLY A 440 4.63 -24.50 -41.36
CA GLY A 440 3.49 -23.62 -41.54
C GLY A 440 3.85 -22.21 -42.03
N GLY A 441 5.05 -22.02 -42.60
CA GLY A 441 5.55 -20.73 -43.10
C GLY A 441 6.04 -19.78 -41.98
N MET A 442 6.04 -20.19 -40.73
CA MET A 442 6.52 -19.36 -39.61
C MET A 442 8.02 -19.56 -39.37
N ALA A 443 8.79 -18.48 -39.37
CA ALA A 443 10.24 -18.53 -39.13
C ALA A 443 10.59 -18.97 -37.74
N GLU A 444 9.76 -18.61 -36.73
CA GLU A 444 9.93 -18.95 -35.33
C GLU A 444 9.68 -20.45 -35.05
N GLY A 445 10.22 -20.98 -33.95
CA GLY A 445 10.00 -22.34 -33.49
C GLY A 445 11.25 -23.04 -33.01
N LEU A 446 11.14 -24.33 -32.69
CA LEU A 446 12.23 -25.18 -32.23
C LEU A 446 13.25 -25.46 -33.35
N PRO A 447 14.52 -25.62 -33.01
CA PRO A 447 15.53 -26.13 -33.96
C PRO A 447 15.14 -27.54 -34.48
N PRO A 448 15.46 -27.90 -35.70
CA PRO A 448 15.22 -29.24 -36.23
C PRO A 448 15.89 -30.31 -35.37
N GLY A 449 15.15 -31.39 -35.07
CA GLY A 449 15.69 -32.53 -34.30
C GLY A 449 15.72 -32.38 -32.79
N VAL A 450 15.20 -31.26 -32.23
CA VAL A 450 15.18 -31.02 -30.78
C VAL A 450 14.13 -31.87 -30.07
N ALA A 451 13.02 -32.19 -30.72
CA ALA A 451 11.97 -33.04 -30.18
C ALA A 451 11.49 -34.07 -31.20
N ALA A 452 11.30 -35.32 -30.75
CA ALA A 452 10.76 -36.40 -31.55
C ALA A 452 9.26 -36.65 -31.31
N ASP A 453 8.77 -36.34 -30.10
CA ASP A 453 7.42 -36.59 -29.62
C ASP A 453 6.63 -35.28 -29.46
N ASP A 454 5.34 -35.41 -29.10
CA ASP A 454 4.50 -34.26 -28.76
C ASP A 454 5.04 -33.49 -27.56
N VAL A 455 5.12 -32.16 -27.70
CA VAL A 455 5.69 -31.26 -26.69
C VAL A 455 4.57 -30.48 -26.00
N PRO A 456 4.53 -30.43 -24.66
CA PRO A 456 3.55 -29.64 -23.94
C PRO A 456 3.76 -28.12 -24.18
N LYS A 457 2.66 -27.38 -24.28
CA LYS A 457 2.71 -25.91 -24.45
C LYS A 457 3.31 -25.23 -23.23
N PHE A 458 2.97 -25.69 -22.02
CA PHE A 458 3.44 -25.14 -20.78
C PHE A 458 4.37 -26.13 -20.08
N ARG A 459 5.37 -25.61 -19.37
CA ARG A 459 6.18 -26.39 -18.42
C ARG A 459 5.31 -26.83 -17.24
N PRO A 460 5.71 -27.84 -16.46
CA PRO A 460 5.04 -28.19 -15.22
C PRO A 460 4.90 -26.96 -14.29
N GLY A 461 3.66 -26.64 -13.85
CA GLY A 461 3.37 -25.47 -13.03
C GLY A 461 3.37 -24.13 -13.77
N GLY A 462 3.60 -24.10 -15.09
CA GLY A 462 3.61 -22.87 -15.90
C GLY A 462 2.22 -22.34 -16.29
N LEU A 463 1.16 -23.14 -16.12
CA LEU A 463 -0.21 -22.69 -16.26
C LEU A 463 -0.89 -22.60 -14.90
N LEU A 464 -1.21 -21.38 -14.47
CA LEU A 464 -2.02 -21.12 -13.29
C LEU A 464 -3.47 -21.00 -13.67
N VAL A 465 -4.36 -21.37 -12.74
CA VAL A 465 -5.81 -21.18 -12.90
C VAL A 465 -6.33 -20.45 -11.67
N ALA A 466 -7.01 -19.32 -11.87
CA ALA A 466 -7.69 -18.55 -10.84
C ALA A 466 -9.17 -18.40 -11.21
N HIS A 467 -10.01 -18.02 -10.26
CA HIS A 467 -11.42 -17.77 -10.48
C HIS A 467 -11.77 -16.35 -10.07
N ALA A 468 -12.34 -15.56 -11.00
CA ALA A 468 -12.79 -14.20 -10.72
C ALA A 468 -13.82 -13.75 -11.77
N GLY A 469 -14.59 -12.74 -11.45
CA GLY A 469 -15.54 -12.13 -12.38
C GLY A 469 -16.96 -12.04 -11.84
N GLY A 470 -17.83 -11.37 -12.60
CA GLY A 470 -19.26 -11.24 -12.32
C GLY A 470 -20.04 -12.50 -12.66
N ASP A 471 -21.26 -12.60 -12.14
CA ASP A 471 -22.12 -13.78 -12.29
C ASP A 471 -22.75 -13.94 -13.68
N ALA A 472 -22.66 -12.92 -14.52
CA ALA A 472 -23.18 -12.93 -15.88
C ALA A 472 -22.06 -12.70 -16.90
N GLY A 473 -22.01 -13.56 -17.92
CA GLY A 473 -21.07 -13.44 -19.03
C GLY A 473 -20.19 -14.68 -19.20
N LEU A 474 -20.38 -15.36 -20.31
CA LEU A 474 -19.60 -16.54 -20.71
C LEU A 474 -18.25 -16.10 -21.32
N PHE A 475 -17.46 -15.43 -20.51
CA PHE A 475 -16.13 -14.92 -20.85
C PHE A 475 -15.15 -15.28 -19.75
N SER A 476 -14.04 -15.88 -20.11
CA SER A 476 -12.86 -16.03 -19.23
C SER A 476 -11.72 -15.17 -19.75
N ALA A 477 -10.60 -15.15 -19.08
CA ALA A 477 -9.46 -14.36 -19.48
C ALA A 477 -8.17 -15.17 -19.38
N ILE A 478 -7.20 -14.85 -20.24
CA ILE A 478 -5.83 -15.31 -20.14
C ILE A 478 -4.97 -14.09 -19.82
N VAL A 479 -4.20 -14.15 -18.74
CA VAL A 479 -3.10 -13.24 -18.48
C VAL A 479 -1.83 -13.93 -18.97
N GLY A 480 -1.28 -13.46 -20.09
CA GLY A 480 -0.05 -13.99 -20.62
C GLY A 480 1.09 -13.78 -19.62
N GLY A 481 2.00 -14.74 -19.53
CA GLY A 481 3.14 -14.65 -18.65
C GLY A 481 4.43 -14.28 -19.37
N TRP A 482 5.53 -14.31 -18.60
CA TRP A 482 6.88 -14.19 -19.09
C TRP A 482 7.56 -15.56 -19.10
N VAL A 483 8.81 -15.60 -19.57
CA VAL A 483 9.65 -16.81 -19.54
C VAL A 483 9.66 -17.39 -18.14
N GLY A 484 9.31 -18.67 -18.04
CA GLY A 484 9.18 -19.39 -16.78
C GLY A 484 10.40 -20.26 -16.42
N GLY A 485 10.40 -20.78 -15.19
CA GLY A 485 11.41 -21.69 -14.69
C GLY A 485 12.71 -21.03 -14.24
N GLU A 486 13.80 -21.80 -14.16
CA GLU A 486 15.10 -21.37 -13.62
C GLU A 486 15.75 -20.20 -14.37
N THR A 487 15.45 -20.05 -15.66
CA THR A 487 15.97 -18.96 -16.51
C THR A 487 15.04 -17.77 -16.63
N GLY A 488 13.93 -17.80 -15.90
CA GLY A 488 12.89 -16.77 -15.96
C GLY A 488 12.27 -16.51 -14.62
N SER A 489 10.95 -16.35 -14.58
CA SER A 489 10.19 -16.09 -13.37
C SER A 489 9.35 -17.30 -12.97
N THR A 490 9.24 -17.53 -11.67
CA THR A 490 8.28 -18.48 -11.10
C THR A 490 7.30 -17.71 -10.21
N PRO A 491 5.99 -17.98 -10.27
CA PRO A 491 5.03 -17.36 -9.36
C PRO A 491 5.39 -17.62 -7.91
N VAL A 492 5.31 -16.61 -7.05
CA VAL A 492 5.64 -16.70 -5.63
C VAL A 492 4.42 -16.40 -4.79
N THR A 493 4.17 -17.24 -3.78
CA THR A 493 3.07 -17.06 -2.83
C THR A 493 3.63 -16.76 -1.44
N ARG A 494 3.07 -15.76 -0.76
CA ARG A 494 3.43 -15.36 0.61
C ARG A 494 2.18 -15.18 1.46
N GLU A 495 2.29 -15.53 2.74
CA GLU A 495 1.27 -15.25 3.74
C GLU A 495 1.14 -13.76 4.00
N VAL A 496 -0.09 -13.25 4.15
CA VAL A 496 -0.37 -11.88 4.61
C VAL A 496 -0.43 -11.88 6.12
N ARG A 497 0.58 -11.29 6.75
CA ARG A 497 0.70 -11.13 8.20
C ARG A 497 0.21 -9.75 8.62
N ALA A 498 -0.47 -9.68 9.77
CA ALA A 498 -1.00 -8.43 10.33
C ALA A 498 0.11 -7.52 10.90
#